data_fca1f003260c70fff6b246cb798d6a60
#
_entry.id   fca1f003260c70fff6b246cb798d6a60
#
_cell.length_a   1.000
_cell.length_b   1.000
_cell.length_c   1.000
_cell.angle_alpha   90.00
_cell.angle_beta   90.00
_cell.angle_gamma   90.00
#
_symmetry.space_group_name_H-M   'P 1'
#
loop_
_entity.id
_entity.type
_entity.pdbx_description
1 polymer ?
#
loop_
_entity_poly.entity_id
_entity_poly.type
_entity_poly.pdbx_seq_one_letter_code
_entity_poly.pdbx_strand_id
1 'polypeptide(L)'
;VLTLVLFIAMGFVRGEGMSWRVNKKQLLALVGVLVIVFSCYVSIPAGHTGVVTTFGSVENYTLEAGMHFKLPWQEVIKMDNRVQKSTQDMSCFSSDIQEVSMTYTVNYQISKQDAMTIYKTIGIGYYDTVIAPCITESVKIVTAQYTAEDLVSSRSLMASQIEEVLSKKLAAYNIELVGASIENMDFTDAFTDAVEAKQVAEQNKLRAETEAQQRVLEANAAAEIKRIEAEADAYELTTRAEAEAEANRKIAESLTEALIAYTYAENWNGE
;
A
#
# COMPACT_ATOMS: atom_id res chain seq x y z
N VAL A 1 18.22 33.27 -45.04
CA VAL A 1 17.65 34.36 -44.20
C VAL A 1 18.73 35.42 -43.95
N LEU A 2 19.93 35.02 -43.46
CA LEU A 2 21.04 35.97 -43.21
C LEU A 2 21.47 36.72 -44.49
N THR A 3 21.49 36.02 -45.64
CA THR A 3 21.81 36.61 -46.95
C THR A 3 20.75 37.60 -47.42
N LEU A 4 19.48 37.37 -47.12
CA LEU A 4 18.37 38.25 -47.47
C LEU A 4 18.37 39.50 -46.61
N VAL A 5 18.68 39.37 -45.31
CA VAL A 5 18.86 40.49 -44.37
C VAL A 5 20.08 41.32 -44.75
N LEU A 6 21.18 40.67 -45.14
CA LEU A 6 22.39 41.34 -45.67
C LEU A 6 22.11 42.04 -47.00
N PHE A 7 21.30 41.45 -47.89
CA PHE A 7 20.94 42.05 -49.17
C PHE A 7 20.03 43.29 -48.97
N ILE A 8 19.11 43.25 -48.03
CA ILE A 8 18.26 44.39 -47.63
C ILE A 8 19.11 45.44 -46.97
N ALA A 9 20.07 45.07 -46.12
CA ALA A 9 21.02 45.99 -45.48
C ALA A 9 21.99 46.59 -46.47
N MET A 10 22.50 45.81 -47.48
CA MET A 10 23.37 46.31 -48.54
C MET A 10 22.64 47.20 -49.56
N GLY A 11 21.35 46.96 -49.82
CA GLY A 11 20.50 47.88 -50.58
C GLY A 11 20.30 49.22 -49.87
N PHE A 12 20.48 49.23 -48.56
CA PHE A 12 20.45 50.44 -47.74
C PHE A 12 21.71 51.28 -47.77
N VAL A 13 22.85 50.70 -48.15
CA VAL A 13 24.17 51.32 -48.13
C VAL A 13 24.51 52.00 -49.49
N ARG A 14 23.73 51.80 -50.55
CA ARG A 14 24.06 52.28 -51.92
C ARG A 14 23.18 53.43 -52.38
N GLY A 15 22.80 54.33 -51.46
CA GLY A 15 22.13 55.58 -51.79
C GLY A 15 23.05 56.78 -51.49
N GLU A 16 23.58 57.43 -52.51
CA GLU A 16 24.33 58.68 -52.39
C GLU A 16 23.47 59.76 -51.65
N GLY A 17 24.01 60.33 -50.57
CA GLY A 17 23.41 61.42 -49.84
C GLY A 17 22.87 61.06 -48.48
N MET A 18 23.63 61.43 -47.45
CA MET A 18 23.34 61.25 -46.02
C MET A 18 22.09 62.00 -45.55
N SER A 19 20.92 61.42 -45.85
CA SER A 19 19.72 61.71 -45.09
C SER A 19 19.04 60.40 -44.74
N TRP A 20 19.10 60.02 -43.46
CA TRP A 20 18.45 58.83 -42.87
C TRP A 20 16.92 58.94 -42.97
N ARG A 21 16.36 58.98 -44.19
CA ARG A 21 14.92 58.82 -44.38
C ARG A 21 14.62 57.34 -44.54
N VAL A 22 14.51 56.63 -43.40
CA VAL A 22 14.00 55.25 -43.36
C VAL A 22 12.60 55.27 -43.97
N ASN A 23 12.46 54.70 -45.14
CA ASN A 23 11.17 54.65 -45.82
C ASN A 23 10.25 53.74 -44.97
N LYS A 24 9.08 54.25 -44.54
CA LYS A 24 8.13 53.47 -43.67
C LYS A 24 7.89 52.07 -44.18
N LYS A 25 7.91 51.84 -45.50
CA LYS A 25 7.78 50.54 -46.15
C LYS A 25 8.96 49.59 -45.86
N GLN A 26 10.20 50.11 -45.83
CA GLN A 26 11.40 49.33 -45.50
C GLN A 26 11.47 48.98 -44.03
N LEU A 27 11.07 49.90 -43.15
CA LEU A 27 10.95 49.61 -41.73
C LEU A 27 9.92 48.50 -41.47
N LEU A 28 8.78 48.56 -42.15
CA LEU A 28 7.72 47.57 -42.01
C LEU A 28 8.15 46.17 -42.52
N ALA A 29 8.91 46.16 -43.63
CA ALA A 29 9.50 44.92 -44.16
C ALA A 29 10.56 44.34 -43.20
N LEU A 30 11.40 45.15 -42.58
CA LEU A 30 12.43 44.73 -41.64
C LEU A 30 11.78 44.16 -40.34
N VAL A 31 10.74 44.82 -39.83
CA VAL A 31 9.94 44.31 -38.73
C VAL A 31 9.29 42.97 -39.07
N GLY A 32 8.72 42.83 -40.28
CA GLY A 32 8.14 41.57 -40.73
C GLY A 32 9.16 40.40 -40.79
N VAL A 33 10.36 40.66 -41.32
CA VAL A 33 11.45 39.66 -41.32
C VAL A 33 11.87 39.30 -39.88
N LEU A 34 11.97 40.30 -39.01
CA LEU A 34 12.33 40.09 -37.60
C LEU A 34 11.30 39.20 -36.87
N VAL A 35 10.01 39.47 -37.09
CA VAL A 35 8.92 38.64 -36.56
C VAL A 35 9.00 37.18 -37.06
N ILE A 36 9.27 36.99 -38.35
CA ILE A 36 9.42 35.65 -38.91
C ILE A 36 10.63 34.94 -38.30
N VAL A 37 11.76 35.61 -38.13
CA VAL A 37 12.97 35.04 -37.51
C VAL A 37 12.69 34.64 -36.05
N PHE A 38 12.05 35.51 -35.30
CA PHE A 38 11.67 35.16 -33.92
C PHE A 38 10.64 34.02 -33.82
N SER A 39 9.75 33.89 -34.81
CA SER A 39 8.79 32.78 -34.89
C SER A 39 9.46 31.43 -35.20
N CYS A 40 10.69 31.42 -35.71
CA CYS A 40 11.43 30.19 -36.04
C CYS A 40 12.13 29.56 -34.82
N TYR A 41 12.10 30.20 -33.66
CA TYR A 41 12.74 29.65 -32.47
C TYR A 41 11.71 28.97 -31.57
N VAL A 42 12.09 27.82 -31.01
CA VAL A 42 11.36 27.12 -29.94
C VAL A 42 12.35 26.67 -28.88
N SER A 43 12.02 26.92 -27.63
CA SER A 43 12.74 26.40 -26.46
C SER A 43 11.92 25.31 -25.81
N ILE A 44 12.56 24.15 -25.63
CA ILE A 44 11.99 22.96 -24.98
C ILE A 44 12.64 22.83 -23.60
N PRO A 45 11.88 22.88 -22.52
CA PRO A 45 12.41 22.76 -21.17
C PRO A 45 13.02 21.37 -20.94
N ALA A 46 13.93 21.27 -19.96
CA ALA A 46 14.46 19.98 -19.51
C ALA A 46 13.32 19.08 -19.03
N GLY A 47 13.38 17.79 -19.38
CA GLY A 47 12.35 16.81 -19.05
C GLY A 47 11.15 16.80 -19.98
N HIS A 48 11.20 17.55 -21.10
CA HIS A 48 10.16 17.53 -22.13
C HIS A 48 10.73 17.06 -23.46
N THR A 49 9.86 16.47 -24.27
CA THR A 49 10.14 16.15 -25.68
C THR A 49 9.20 16.96 -26.56
N GLY A 50 9.76 17.62 -27.56
CA GLY A 50 9.00 18.38 -28.56
C GLY A 50 8.55 17.49 -29.71
N VAL A 51 7.26 17.26 -29.86
CA VAL A 51 6.67 16.62 -31.03
C VAL A 51 6.35 17.68 -32.06
N VAL A 52 6.94 17.54 -33.25
CA VAL A 52 6.80 18.52 -34.33
C VAL A 52 5.61 18.16 -35.20
N THR A 53 4.73 19.14 -35.45
CA THR A 53 3.61 18.99 -36.37
C THR A 53 3.73 20.03 -37.51
N THR A 54 3.44 19.60 -38.74
CA THR A 54 3.41 20.48 -39.93
C THR A 54 1.99 20.42 -40.52
N PHE A 55 1.25 21.53 -40.44
CA PHE A 55 -0.13 21.61 -40.92
C PHE A 55 -1.04 20.50 -40.35
N GLY A 56 -0.83 20.11 -39.05
CA GLY A 56 -1.57 19.04 -38.39
C GLY A 56 -1.04 17.63 -38.63
N SER A 57 -0.05 17.45 -39.51
CA SER A 57 0.61 16.14 -39.66
C SER A 57 1.81 16.03 -38.71
N VAL A 58 1.90 14.92 -37.98
CA VAL A 58 3.01 14.65 -37.07
C VAL A 58 4.25 14.23 -37.87
N GLU A 59 5.34 14.94 -37.68
CA GLU A 59 6.62 14.59 -38.29
C GLU A 59 7.27 13.38 -37.61
N ASN A 60 8.12 12.65 -38.34
CA ASN A 60 8.76 11.44 -37.83
C ASN A 60 10.05 11.72 -37.01
N TYR A 61 10.15 12.89 -36.42
CA TYR A 61 11.26 13.25 -35.56
C TYR A 61 10.76 14.05 -34.35
N THR A 62 11.48 13.97 -33.25
CA THR A 62 11.23 14.72 -32.05
C THR A 62 12.38 15.65 -31.72
N LEU A 63 12.11 16.72 -31.02
CA LEU A 63 13.11 17.65 -30.53
C LEU A 63 13.40 17.37 -29.07
N GLU A 64 14.68 17.28 -28.72
CA GLU A 64 15.10 17.14 -27.30
C GLU A 64 15.03 18.47 -26.56
N ALA A 65 15.29 18.43 -25.23
CA ALA A 65 15.39 19.64 -24.42
C ALA A 65 16.52 20.57 -24.98
N GLY A 66 16.20 21.85 -25.07
CA GLY A 66 17.11 22.85 -25.60
C GLY A 66 16.43 23.85 -26.51
N MET A 67 17.27 24.63 -27.21
CA MET A 67 16.82 25.61 -28.19
C MET A 67 16.94 25.02 -29.60
N HIS A 68 15.83 25.03 -30.35
CA HIS A 68 15.75 24.49 -31.69
C HIS A 68 15.17 25.49 -32.66
N PHE A 69 15.55 25.31 -33.93
CA PHE A 69 14.93 26.01 -35.04
C PHE A 69 13.75 25.20 -35.58
N LYS A 70 12.63 25.86 -35.77
CA LYS A 70 11.46 25.32 -36.47
C LYS A 70 11.08 26.21 -37.65
N LEU A 71 10.35 25.68 -38.59
CA LEU A 71 9.74 26.48 -39.64
C LEU A 71 8.54 27.27 -39.10
N PRO A 72 8.23 28.46 -39.64
CA PRO A 72 7.14 29.30 -39.12
C PRO A 72 5.76 28.61 -39.07
N TRP A 73 5.53 27.65 -39.96
CA TRP A 73 4.31 26.89 -40.08
C TRP A 73 4.31 25.57 -39.32
N GLN A 74 5.41 25.25 -38.62
CA GLN A 74 5.49 24.11 -37.73
C GLN A 74 5.07 24.48 -36.35
N GLU A 75 4.32 23.60 -35.73
CA GLU A 75 3.96 23.66 -34.29
C GLU A 75 4.75 22.60 -33.53
N VAL A 76 5.19 22.94 -32.33
CA VAL A 76 5.94 22.02 -31.46
C VAL A 76 5.16 21.82 -30.18
N ILE A 77 4.65 20.62 -30.00
CA ILE A 77 3.92 20.20 -28.83
C ILE A 77 4.91 19.65 -27.80
N LYS A 78 4.91 20.24 -26.61
CA LYS A 78 5.84 19.84 -25.54
C LYS A 78 5.17 18.79 -24.67
N MET A 79 5.67 17.56 -24.73
CA MET A 79 5.21 16.46 -23.88
C MET A 79 6.14 16.31 -22.68
N ASP A 80 5.60 16.23 -21.48
CA ASP A 80 6.38 16.06 -20.24
C ASP A 80 6.74 14.59 -20.06
N ASN A 81 8.04 14.30 -20.00
CA ASN A 81 8.59 12.95 -19.85
C ASN A 81 9.03 12.66 -18.41
N ARG A 82 8.81 13.58 -17.50
CA ARG A 82 9.11 13.37 -16.08
C ARG A 82 8.05 12.47 -15.46
N VAL A 83 8.39 11.91 -14.33
CA VAL A 83 7.40 11.18 -13.52
C VAL A 83 6.30 12.15 -13.09
N GLN A 84 5.08 11.84 -13.46
CA GLN A 84 3.88 12.59 -13.12
C GLN A 84 3.09 11.81 -12.08
N LYS A 85 2.58 12.52 -11.08
CA LYS A 85 1.68 11.97 -10.06
C LYS A 85 0.23 12.28 -10.43
N SER A 86 -0.63 11.28 -10.34
CA SER A 86 -2.07 11.47 -10.40
C SER A 86 -2.75 10.74 -9.25
N THR A 87 -3.68 11.40 -8.61
CA THR A 87 -4.49 10.85 -7.52
C THR A 87 -5.96 10.88 -7.96
N GLN A 88 -6.65 9.76 -7.80
CA GLN A 88 -8.07 9.62 -8.13
C GLN A 88 -8.82 9.03 -6.94
N ASP A 89 -9.97 9.65 -6.65
CA ASP A 89 -10.97 9.09 -5.75
C ASP A 89 -11.99 8.30 -6.56
N MET A 90 -12.29 7.08 -6.13
CA MET A 90 -13.22 6.21 -6.82
C MET A 90 -13.97 5.30 -5.85
N SER A 91 -15.19 4.93 -6.22
CA SER A 91 -15.94 3.87 -5.54
C SER A 91 -15.83 2.56 -6.33
N CYS A 92 -15.61 1.48 -5.61
CA CYS A 92 -15.58 0.12 -6.14
C CYS A 92 -16.38 -0.81 -5.25
N PHE A 93 -16.64 -2.02 -5.72
CA PHE A 93 -17.33 -3.05 -4.95
C PHE A 93 -16.39 -4.23 -4.72
N SER A 94 -16.47 -4.78 -3.52
CA SER A 94 -15.86 -6.05 -3.17
C SER A 94 -16.67 -7.23 -3.74
N SER A 95 -16.14 -8.46 -3.61
CA SER A 95 -16.82 -9.69 -4.08
C SER A 95 -18.13 -9.96 -3.32
N ASP A 96 -18.25 -9.47 -2.10
CA ASP A 96 -19.45 -9.55 -1.24
C ASP A 96 -20.36 -8.31 -1.37
N ILE A 97 -20.20 -7.55 -2.47
CA ILE A 97 -21.06 -6.40 -2.86
C ILE A 97 -21.01 -5.26 -1.83
N GLN A 98 -19.96 -5.14 -1.05
CA GLN A 98 -19.76 -3.98 -0.19
C GLN A 98 -19.15 -2.84 -1.01
N GLU A 99 -19.70 -1.63 -0.85
CA GLU A 99 -19.13 -0.43 -1.45
C GLU A 99 -17.92 0.03 -0.65
N VAL A 100 -16.83 0.29 -1.38
CA VAL A 100 -15.56 0.77 -0.83
C VAL A 100 -15.15 2.02 -1.56
N SER A 101 -14.98 3.11 -0.85
CA SER A 101 -14.39 4.35 -1.37
C SER A 101 -12.89 4.28 -1.24
N MET A 102 -12.18 4.52 -2.35
CA MET A 102 -10.73 4.37 -2.40
C MET A 102 -10.08 5.57 -3.07
N THR A 103 -9.01 6.07 -2.45
CA THR A 103 -8.10 7.05 -3.06
C THR A 103 -6.87 6.32 -3.58
N TYR A 104 -6.67 6.34 -4.89
CA TYR A 104 -5.57 5.64 -5.55
C TYR A 104 -4.63 6.62 -6.24
N THR A 105 -3.35 6.53 -5.94
CA THR A 105 -2.30 7.37 -6.51
C THR A 105 -1.42 6.56 -7.42
N VAL A 106 -1.16 7.12 -8.60
CA VAL A 106 -0.32 6.52 -9.64
C VAL A 106 0.77 7.49 -10.04
N ASN A 107 1.99 6.98 -10.09
CA ASN A 107 3.14 7.66 -10.67
C ASN A 107 3.45 7.00 -12.02
N TYR A 108 3.41 7.77 -13.07
CA TYR A 108 3.65 7.30 -14.44
C TYR A 108 4.59 8.25 -15.18
N GLN A 109 5.22 7.74 -16.22
CA GLN A 109 6.05 8.55 -17.11
C GLN A 109 5.88 8.12 -18.56
N ILE A 110 6.19 9.04 -19.46
CA ILE A 110 6.25 8.80 -20.90
C ILE A 110 7.70 8.77 -21.33
N SER A 111 8.09 7.71 -22.02
CA SER A 111 9.42 7.61 -22.63
C SER A 111 9.59 8.70 -23.72
N LYS A 112 10.81 9.24 -23.84
CA LYS A 112 11.15 10.18 -24.92
C LYS A 112 10.88 9.61 -26.31
N GLN A 113 11.07 8.30 -26.47
CA GLN A 113 10.91 7.59 -27.74
C GLN A 113 9.44 7.43 -28.11
N ASP A 114 8.58 7.27 -27.11
CA ASP A 114 7.16 6.99 -27.29
C ASP A 114 6.29 8.24 -27.34
N ALA A 115 6.81 9.40 -26.92
CA ALA A 115 6.08 10.67 -26.88
C ALA A 115 5.41 11.00 -28.24
N MET A 116 6.11 10.77 -29.35
CA MET A 116 5.57 10.98 -30.69
C MET A 116 4.42 10.00 -31.00
N THR A 117 4.59 8.73 -30.66
CA THR A 117 3.58 7.69 -30.89
C THR A 117 2.33 7.96 -30.08
N ILE A 118 2.49 8.31 -28.80
CA ILE A 118 1.38 8.65 -27.90
C ILE A 118 0.63 9.87 -28.44
N TYR A 119 1.36 10.92 -28.84
CA TYR A 119 0.71 12.11 -29.39
C TYR A 119 -0.04 11.80 -30.70
N LYS A 120 0.51 10.97 -31.57
CA LYS A 120 -0.11 10.57 -32.85
C LYS A 120 -1.34 9.72 -32.67
N THR A 121 -1.38 8.83 -31.68
CA THR A 121 -2.47 7.87 -31.49
C THR A 121 -3.55 8.36 -30.52
N ILE A 122 -3.18 9.13 -29.50
CA ILE A 122 -4.06 9.53 -28.40
C ILE A 122 -4.19 11.05 -28.32
N GLY A 123 -3.10 11.79 -28.53
CA GLY A 123 -3.05 13.25 -28.42
C GLY A 123 -2.53 13.72 -27.05
N ILE A 124 -2.80 15.00 -26.72
CA ILE A 124 -2.37 15.62 -25.47
C ILE A 124 -3.22 15.10 -24.28
N GLY A 125 -4.47 14.74 -24.52
CA GLY A 125 -5.42 14.28 -23.47
C GLY A 125 -5.23 12.79 -23.08
N TYR A 126 -4.04 12.22 -23.20
CA TYR A 126 -3.74 10.82 -22.92
C TYR A 126 -4.10 10.42 -21.48
N TYR A 127 -4.03 11.37 -20.54
CA TYR A 127 -4.43 11.12 -19.17
C TYR A 127 -5.93 10.77 -19.06
N ASP A 128 -6.78 11.68 -19.51
CA ASP A 128 -8.24 11.52 -19.39
C ASP A 128 -8.77 10.40 -20.29
N THR A 129 -8.11 10.20 -21.44
CA THR A 129 -8.57 9.23 -22.45
C THR A 129 -8.14 7.80 -22.14
N VAL A 130 -6.95 7.61 -21.56
CA VAL A 130 -6.35 6.28 -21.37
C VAL A 130 -6.02 6.00 -19.90
N ILE A 131 -5.25 6.88 -19.24
CA ILE A 131 -4.70 6.56 -17.91
C ILE A 131 -5.82 6.46 -16.88
N ALA A 132 -6.68 7.46 -16.78
CA ALA A 132 -7.75 7.51 -15.79
C ALA A 132 -8.75 6.33 -15.92
N PRO A 133 -9.23 5.96 -17.13
CA PRO A 133 -10.04 4.76 -17.30
C PRO A 133 -9.30 3.46 -16.97
N CYS A 134 -8.01 3.33 -17.35
CA CYS A 134 -7.21 2.15 -17.03
C CYS A 134 -7.03 1.97 -15.52
N ILE A 135 -6.80 3.05 -14.77
CA ILE A 135 -6.71 3.03 -13.31
C ILE A 135 -8.03 2.52 -12.73
N THR A 136 -9.14 3.16 -13.08
CA THR A 136 -10.47 2.83 -12.56
C THR A 136 -10.84 1.37 -12.86
N GLU A 137 -10.59 0.91 -14.08
CA GLU A 137 -10.88 -0.47 -14.47
C GLU A 137 -9.99 -1.48 -13.75
N SER A 138 -8.69 -1.21 -13.62
CA SER A 138 -7.75 -2.11 -12.95
C SER A 138 -8.08 -2.27 -11.47
N VAL A 139 -8.39 -1.17 -10.79
CA VAL A 139 -8.84 -1.20 -9.39
C VAL A 139 -10.12 -2.01 -9.25
N LYS A 140 -11.16 -1.73 -10.07
CA LYS A 140 -12.44 -2.43 -10.00
C LYS A 140 -12.35 -3.93 -10.29
N ILE A 141 -11.49 -4.34 -11.23
CA ILE A 141 -11.27 -5.76 -11.56
C ILE A 141 -10.65 -6.50 -10.36
N VAL A 142 -9.67 -5.90 -9.71
CA VAL A 142 -8.97 -6.56 -8.61
C VAL A 142 -9.82 -6.54 -7.33
N THR A 143 -10.41 -5.41 -6.98
CA THR A 143 -11.25 -5.30 -5.75
C THR A 143 -12.44 -6.25 -5.78
N ALA A 144 -13.04 -6.49 -6.94
CA ALA A 144 -14.13 -7.46 -7.09
C ALA A 144 -13.74 -8.93 -6.83
N GLN A 145 -12.45 -9.25 -6.69
CA GLN A 145 -11.97 -10.60 -6.38
C GLN A 145 -11.82 -10.83 -4.86
N TYR A 146 -11.81 -9.78 -4.06
CA TYR A 146 -11.61 -9.82 -2.62
C TYR A 146 -12.87 -9.51 -1.86
N THR A 147 -13.07 -10.15 -0.71
CA THR A 147 -14.11 -9.74 0.25
C THR A 147 -13.69 -8.44 0.93
N ALA A 148 -14.63 -7.71 1.51
CA ALA A 148 -14.33 -6.48 2.24
C ALA A 148 -13.33 -6.71 3.40
N GLU A 149 -13.41 -7.86 4.08
CA GLU A 149 -12.48 -8.29 5.14
C GLU A 149 -11.07 -8.56 4.56
N ASP A 150 -10.99 -9.21 3.38
CA ASP A 150 -9.72 -9.47 2.70
C ASP A 150 -9.06 -8.22 2.14
N LEU A 151 -9.83 -7.22 1.71
CA LEU A 151 -9.31 -5.93 1.24
C LEU A 151 -8.48 -5.22 2.34
N VAL A 152 -8.86 -5.38 3.61
CA VAL A 152 -8.11 -4.84 4.74
C VAL A 152 -6.91 -5.70 5.08
N SER A 153 -7.12 -7.02 5.24
CA SER A 153 -6.10 -7.95 5.71
C SER A 153 -4.99 -8.21 4.67
N SER A 154 -5.32 -8.21 3.38
CA SER A 154 -4.42 -8.51 2.26
C SER A 154 -4.10 -7.29 1.40
N ARG A 155 -4.14 -6.08 1.97
CA ARG A 155 -3.95 -4.81 1.26
C ARG A 155 -2.69 -4.75 0.40
N SER A 156 -1.57 -5.29 0.88
CA SER A 156 -0.30 -5.29 0.14
C SER A 156 -0.34 -6.18 -1.10
N LEU A 157 -0.97 -7.34 -0.99
CA LEU A 157 -1.14 -8.27 -2.11
C LEU A 157 -2.05 -7.68 -3.18
N MET A 158 -3.18 -7.11 -2.75
CA MET A 158 -4.10 -6.42 -3.64
C MET A 158 -3.43 -5.26 -4.38
N ALA A 159 -2.66 -4.42 -3.66
CA ALA A 159 -1.92 -3.32 -4.28
C ALA A 159 -0.97 -3.79 -5.38
N SER A 160 -0.21 -4.87 -5.12
CA SER A 160 0.68 -5.46 -6.13
C SER A 160 -0.06 -6.03 -7.33
N GLN A 161 -1.23 -6.62 -7.13
CA GLN A 161 -2.06 -7.12 -8.24
C GLN A 161 -2.65 -5.98 -9.08
N ILE A 162 -3.11 -4.90 -8.44
CA ILE A 162 -3.59 -3.71 -9.17
C ILE A 162 -2.45 -3.13 -10.00
N GLU A 163 -1.26 -3.00 -9.41
CA GLU A 163 -0.07 -2.49 -10.10
C GLU A 163 0.30 -3.36 -11.31
N GLU A 164 0.27 -4.68 -11.18
CA GLU A 164 0.55 -5.61 -12.27
C GLU A 164 -0.47 -5.48 -13.42
N VAL A 165 -1.77 -5.45 -13.10
CA VAL A 165 -2.84 -5.30 -14.09
C VAL A 165 -2.74 -3.95 -14.79
N LEU A 166 -2.54 -2.88 -14.02
CA LEU A 166 -2.42 -1.52 -14.52
C LEU A 166 -1.18 -1.36 -15.42
N SER A 167 -0.03 -1.89 -14.99
CA SER A 167 1.22 -1.84 -15.75
C SER A 167 1.06 -2.51 -17.13
N LYS A 168 0.43 -3.69 -17.18
CA LYS A 168 0.16 -4.38 -18.45
C LYS A 168 -0.75 -3.57 -19.37
N LYS A 169 -1.77 -2.91 -18.82
CA LYS A 169 -2.69 -2.08 -19.61
C LYS A 169 -2.01 -0.82 -20.13
N LEU A 170 -1.25 -0.12 -19.29
CA LEU A 170 -0.55 1.10 -19.69
C LEU A 170 0.58 0.83 -20.68
N ALA A 171 1.28 -0.30 -20.56
CA ALA A 171 2.31 -0.72 -21.49
C ALA A 171 1.79 -0.89 -22.94
N ALA A 172 0.53 -1.30 -23.12
CA ALA A 172 -0.11 -1.38 -24.44
C ALA A 172 -0.23 -0.01 -25.14
N TYR A 173 -0.18 1.08 -24.37
CA TYR A 173 -0.22 2.45 -24.88
C TYR A 173 1.15 3.16 -24.79
N ASN A 174 2.23 2.43 -24.55
CA ASN A 174 3.59 2.95 -24.37
C ASN A 174 3.72 3.94 -23.20
N ILE A 175 2.95 3.75 -22.15
CA ILE A 175 3.00 4.52 -20.91
C ILE A 175 3.63 3.63 -19.83
N GLU A 176 4.66 4.12 -19.18
CA GLU A 176 5.38 3.38 -18.15
C GLU A 176 4.79 3.71 -16.76
N LEU A 177 4.40 2.67 -16.03
CA LEU A 177 4.03 2.77 -14.63
C LEU A 177 5.31 2.73 -13.77
N VAL A 178 5.55 3.80 -13.01
CA VAL A 178 6.70 3.90 -12.10
C VAL A 178 6.36 3.32 -10.73
N GLY A 179 5.13 3.50 -10.30
CA GLY A 179 4.62 2.94 -9.06
C GLY A 179 3.19 3.39 -8.81
N ALA A 180 2.52 2.66 -7.96
CA ALA A 180 1.14 2.96 -7.60
C ALA A 180 0.88 2.63 -6.13
N SER A 181 -0.02 3.37 -5.49
CA SER A 181 -0.34 3.16 -4.07
C SER A 181 -1.79 3.49 -3.76
N ILE A 182 -2.34 2.75 -2.81
CA ILE A 182 -3.63 3.04 -2.20
C ILE A 182 -3.36 4.02 -1.06
N GLU A 183 -3.84 5.27 -1.16
CA GLU A 183 -3.69 6.27 -0.09
C GLU A 183 -4.73 6.04 1.01
N ASN A 184 -5.98 5.97 0.64
CA ASN A 184 -7.09 5.76 1.57
C ASN A 184 -8.04 4.66 1.08
N MET A 185 -8.72 4.01 2.02
CA MET A 185 -9.74 3.00 1.78
C MET A 185 -10.76 3.06 2.90
N ASP A 186 -11.96 3.49 2.57
CA ASP A 186 -13.06 3.70 3.50
C ASP A 186 -14.24 2.80 3.13
N PHE A 187 -14.83 2.20 4.14
CA PHE A 187 -16.03 1.38 4.02
C PHE A 187 -17.25 2.16 4.50
N THR A 188 -18.43 1.69 4.16
CA THR A 188 -19.67 2.29 4.66
C THR A 188 -19.80 2.10 6.18
N ASP A 189 -20.37 3.07 6.89
CA ASP A 189 -20.56 3.02 8.34
C ASP A 189 -21.30 1.74 8.77
N ALA A 190 -22.33 1.35 8.01
CA ALA A 190 -23.11 0.13 8.28
C ALA A 190 -22.26 -1.15 8.23
N PHE A 191 -21.25 -1.22 7.33
CA PHE A 191 -20.32 -2.34 7.26
C PHE A 191 -19.35 -2.32 8.45
N THR A 192 -18.82 -1.16 8.77
CA THR A 192 -17.89 -0.98 9.90
C THR A 192 -18.55 -1.38 11.21
N ASP A 193 -19.77 -0.91 11.46
CA ASP A 193 -20.57 -1.29 12.65
C ASP A 193 -20.82 -2.80 12.71
N ALA A 194 -21.13 -3.43 11.59
CA ALA A 194 -21.37 -4.87 11.51
C ALA A 194 -20.09 -5.69 11.81
N VAL A 195 -18.94 -5.24 11.30
CA VAL A 195 -17.63 -5.86 11.58
C VAL A 195 -17.24 -5.71 13.05
N GLU A 196 -17.44 -4.53 13.62
CA GLU A 196 -17.20 -4.29 15.05
C GLU A 196 -18.07 -5.18 15.91
N ALA A 197 -19.38 -5.28 15.61
CA ALA A 197 -20.31 -6.15 16.34
C ALA A 197 -19.89 -7.64 16.23
N LYS A 198 -19.46 -8.09 15.04
CA LYS A 198 -18.92 -9.45 14.82
C LYS A 198 -17.68 -9.69 15.68
N GLN A 199 -16.72 -8.77 15.66
CA GLN A 199 -15.50 -8.88 16.45
C GLN A 199 -15.77 -8.94 17.96
N VAL A 200 -16.67 -8.09 18.45
CA VAL A 200 -17.08 -8.12 19.85
C VAL A 200 -17.73 -9.45 20.21
N ALA A 201 -18.59 -9.99 19.35
CA ALA A 201 -19.22 -11.29 19.57
C ALA A 201 -18.19 -12.43 19.58
N GLU A 202 -17.23 -12.44 18.67
CA GLU A 202 -16.15 -13.43 18.62
C GLU A 202 -15.23 -13.35 19.84
N GLN A 203 -14.86 -12.14 20.27
CA GLN A 203 -14.08 -11.96 21.51
C GLN A 203 -14.84 -12.43 22.75
N ASN A 204 -16.14 -12.16 22.85
CA ASN A 204 -16.96 -12.62 23.95
C ASN A 204 -17.07 -14.15 23.96
N LYS A 205 -17.21 -14.79 22.79
CA LYS A 205 -17.20 -16.24 22.65
C LYS A 205 -15.87 -16.83 23.12
N LEU A 206 -14.75 -16.29 22.64
CA LEU A 206 -13.41 -16.77 23.03
C LEU A 206 -13.16 -16.59 24.52
N ARG A 207 -13.62 -15.47 25.09
CA ARG A 207 -13.55 -15.25 26.55
C ARG A 207 -14.36 -16.29 27.30
N ALA A 208 -15.61 -16.55 26.90
CA ALA A 208 -16.45 -17.55 27.53
C ALA A 208 -15.85 -18.98 27.44
N GLU A 209 -15.26 -19.34 26.28
CA GLU A 209 -14.55 -20.61 26.11
C GLU A 209 -13.34 -20.71 27.04
N THR A 210 -12.54 -19.64 27.14
CA THR A 210 -11.36 -19.59 28.01
C THR A 210 -11.76 -19.68 29.48
N GLU A 211 -12.81 -18.97 29.91
CA GLU A 211 -13.35 -19.04 31.28
C GLU A 211 -13.92 -20.43 31.58
N ALA A 212 -14.56 -21.10 30.62
CA ALA A 212 -15.04 -22.45 30.80
C ALA A 212 -13.89 -23.46 30.98
N GLN A 213 -12.83 -23.32 30.15
CA GLN A 213 -11.62 -24.14 30.27
C GLN A 213 -10.91 -23.91 31.61
N GLN A 214 -10.82 -22.67 32.07
CA GLN A 214 -10.23 -22.33 33.35
C GLN A 214 -11.01 -22.96 34.50
N ARG A 215 -12.34 -22.87 34.47
CA ARG A 215 -13.21 -23.51 35.50
C ARG A 215 -13.04 -25.02 35.55
N VAL A 216 -12.89 -25.68 34.39
CA VAL A 216 -12.63 -27.12 34.35
C VAL A 216 -11.26 -27.45 34.93
N LEU A 217 -10.22 -26.63 34.60
CA LEU A 217 -8.88 -26.82 35.14
C LEU A 217 -8.85 -26.61 36.66
N GLU A 218 -9.52 -25.59 37.17
CA GLU A 218 -9.64 -25.31 38.61
C GLU A 218 -10.39 -26.44 39.34
N ALA A 219 -11.48 -26.94 38.75
CA ALA A 219 -12.22 -28.07 39.32
C ALA A 219 -11.40 -29.36 39.36
N ASN A 220 -10.62 -29.65 38.30
CA ASN A 220 -9.72 -30.81 38.26
C ASN A 220 -8.59 -30.66 39.29
N ALA A 221 -7.99 -29.46 39.41
CA ALA A 221 -6.97 -29.20 40.40
C ALA A 221 -7.50 -29.35 41.83
N ALA A 222 -8.70 -28.84 42.10
CA ALA A 222 -9.35 -29.02 43.41
C ALA A 222 -9.69 -30.48 43.73
N ALA A 223 -10.13 -31.26 42.75
CA ALA A 223 -10.36 -32.70 42.91
C ALA A 223 -9.05 -33.47 43.16
N GLU A 224 -7.97 -33.11 42.49
CA GLU A 224 -6.66 -33.71 42.69
C GLU A 224 -6.09 -33.41 44.08
N ILE A 225 -6.21 -32.16 44.52
CA ILE A 225 -5.82 -31.77 45.90
C ILE A 225 -6.57 -32.64 46.93
N LYS A 226 -7.92 -32.77 46.83
CA LYS A 226 -8.69 -33.62 47.71
C LYS A 226 -8.29 -35.07 47.66
N ARG A 227 -7.92 -35.59 46.49
CA ARG A 227 -7.42 -36.97 46.37
C ARG A 227 -6.07 -37.15 47.06
N ILE A 228 -5.14 -36.21 46.90
CA ILE A 228 -3.85 -36.22 47.58
C ILE A 228 -4.01 -36.10 49.11
N GLU A 229 -4.88 -35.22 49.60
CA GLU A 229 -5.19 -35.07 51.01
C GLU A 229 -5.74 -36.39 51.58
N ALA A 230 -6.74 -37.03 50.93
CA ALA A 230 -7.28 -38.32 51.35
C ALA A 230 -6.27 -39.45 51.33
N GLU A 231 -5.36 -39.48 50.36
CA GLU A 231 -4.27 -40.47 50.30
C GLU A 231 -3.25 -40.23 51.42
N ALA A 232 -2.93 -38.97 51.74
CA ALA A 232 -2.07 -38.60 52.86
C ALA A 232 -2.66 -39.00 54.21
N ASP A 233 -3.94 -38.70 54.45
CA ASP A 233 -4.66 -39.09 55.67
C ASP A 233 -4.72 -40.61 55.84
N ALA A 234 -5.00 -41.34 54.76
CA ALA A 234 -5.00 -42.83 54.77
C ALA A 234 -3.61 -43.39 55.07
N TYR A 235 -2.53 -42.77 54.46
CA TYR A 235 -1.16 -43.18 54.73
C TYR A 235 -0.75 -42.88 56.19
N GLU A 236 -1.13 -41.73 56.75
CA GLU A 236 -0.86 -41.39 58.14
C GLU A 236 -1.55 -42.41 59.08
N LEU A 237 -2.85 -42.72 58.84
CA LEU A 237 -3.61 -43.66 59.64
C LEU A 237 -3.00 -45.05 59.59
N THR A 238 -2.59 -45.56 58.43
CA THR A 238 -1.96 -46.89 58.28
C THR A 238 -0.59 -46.94 58.94
N THR A 239 0.24 -45.89 58.75
CA THR A 239 1.57 -45.83 59.39
C THR A 239 1.47 -45.77 60.91
N ARG A 240 0.49 -45.03 61.44
CA ARG A 240 0.22 -44.94 62.86
C ARG A 240 -0.23 -46.27 63.42
N ALA A 241 -1.16 -46.91 62.75
CA ALA A 241 -1.65 -48.24 63.16
C ALA A 241 -0.55 -49.30 63.14
N GLU A 242 0.33 -49.29 62.16
CA GLU A 242 1.48 -50.18 62.07
C GLU A 242 2.51 -49.88 63.18
N ALA A 243 2.79 -48.63 63.47
CA ALA A 243 3.68 -48.22 64.56
C ALA A 243 3.10 -48.64 65.93
N GLU A 244 1.79 -48.45 66.17
CA GLU A 244 1.11 -48.89 67.37
C GLU A 244 1.15 -50.41 67.50
N ALA A 245 0.88 -51.16 66.42
CA ALA A 245 0.93 -52.61 66.41
C ALA A 245 2.36 -53.12 66.70
N GLU A 246 3.39 -52.50 66.13
CA GLU A 246 4.78 -52.86 66.38
C GLU A 246 5.18 -52.53 67.84
N ALA A 247 4.77 -51.36 68.36
CA ALA A 247 4.97 -51.00 69.75
C ALA A 247 4.33 -52.01 70.73
N ASN A 248 3.04 -52.35 70.45
CA ASN A 248 2.35 -53.38 71.22
C ASN A 248 3.00 -54.76 71.17
N ARG A 249 3.53 -55.15 69.98
CA ARG A 249 4.27 -56.40 69.82
C ARG A 249 5.54 -56.41 70.65
N LYS A 250 6.32 -55.33 70.61
CA LYS A 250 7.54 -55.15 71.42
C LYS A 250 7.25 -55.15 72.90
N ILE A 251 6.15 -54.54 73.35
CA ILE A 251 5.67 -54.60 74.72
C ILE A 251 5.32 -56.02 75.12
N ALA A 252 4.54 -56.75 74.28
CA ALA A 252 4.16 -58.14 74.53
C ALA A 252 5.37 -59.08 74.64
N GLU A 253 6.38 -58.90 73.74
CA GLU A 253 7.63 -59.64 73.79
C GLU A 253 8.48 -59.36 75.03
N SER A 254 8.38 -58.18 75.61
CA SER A 254 9.10 -57.79 76.81
C SER A 254 8.39 -58.11 78.13
N LEU A 255 7.11 -58.45 78.09
CA LEU A 255 6.30 -58.85 79.24
C LEU A 255 6.63 -60.25 79.69
N THR A 256 7.59 -60.40 80.60
CA THR A 256 7.83 -61.66 81.33
C THR A 256 6.87 -61.74 82.56
N GLU A 257 6.50 -63.00 82.99
CA GLU A 257 5.65 -63.19 84.14
C GLU A 257 6.14 -62.46 85.40
N ALA A 258 7.47 -62.31 85.57
CA ALA A 258 8.07 -61.56 86.68
C ALA A 258 7.80 -60.03 86.58
N LEU A 259 7.81 -59.47 85.39
CA LEU A 259 7.57 -58.02 85.12
C LEU A 259 6.06 -57.70 85.34
N ILE A 260 5.17 -58.61 84.93
CA ILE A 260 3.73 -58.46 85.19
C ILE A 260 3.42 -58.46 86.70
N ALA A 261 4.06 -59.39 87.40
CA ALA A 261 3.91 -59.43 88.87
C ALA A 261 4.49 -58.20 89.54
N TYR A 262 5.63 -57.63 89.06
CA TYR A 262 6.24 -56.42 89.60
C TYR A 262 5.34 -55.17 89.35
N THR A 263 4.85 -54.95 88.14
CA THR A 263 3.99 -53.83 87.83
C THR A 263 2.61 -53.92 88.51
N TYR A 264 2.13 -55.14 88.78
CA TYR A 264 0.90 -55.36 89.56
C TYR A 264 1.14 -54.99 91.05
N ALA A 265 2.30 -55.33 91.59
CA ALA A 265 2.66 -54.98 92.94
C ALA A 265 2.95 -53.47 93.11
N GLU A 266 3.53 -52.79 92.13
CA GLU A 266 3.83 -51.34 92.14
C GLU A 266 2.56 -50.44 92.04
N ASN A 267 1.52 -50.93 91.33
CA ASN A 267 0.32 -50.22 91.12
C ASN A 267 -0.83 -50.68 92.09
N TRP A 268 -0.50 -51.60 92.95
CA TRP A 268 -1.47 -52.06 93.97
C TRP A 268 -1.54 -51.08 95.15
N ASN A 269 -2.57 -50.33 95.23
CA ASN A 269 -2.83 -49.32 96.26
C ASN A 269 -3.60 -49.90 97.50
N GLY A 270 -3.61 -51.26 97.65
CA GLY A 270 -3.98 -51.86 98.96
C GLY A 270 -5.46 -51.99 99.23
N GLU A 271 -6.36 -51.93 98.23
CA GLU A 271 -7.78 -52.32 98.35
C GLU A 271 -8.03 -53.63 97.60
#